data_45dc50739e44b965d3da41fbd0b429ac
#
_entry.id   45dc50739e44b965d3da41fbd0b429ac
#
_cell.length_a   1.000
_cell.length_b   1.000
_cell.length_c   1.000
_cell.angle_alpha   90.00
_cell.angle_beta   90.00
_cell.angle_gamma   90.00
#
_symmetry.space_group_name_H-M   'P 1'
#
loop_
_entity.id
_entity.type
_entity.pdbx_description
1 polymer ?
#
loop_
_entity_poly.entity_id
_entity_poly.type
_entity_poly.pdbx_seq_one_letter_code
_entity_poly.pdbx_strand_id
1 'polypeptide(L)'
;MSSLTDSLSLPRTGPLRADVRLSVDITIGAVSAKRQVNAMLATHAGNLLLADEPVLVLADRAVWRVPVDLTAPSMGRLGRVGQVDVDAQSGELLFDDALIEGIRKRATDLAASSTF
;
A
#
# COMPACT_ATOMS: atom_id res chain seq x y z
N MET A 1 4.79 -24.95 -5.39
CA MET A 1 5.88 -24.52 -4.51
C MET A 1 5.29 -23.66 -3.41
N SER A 2 5.58 -23.99 -2.17
CA SER A 2 5.09 -23.17 -1.06
C SER A 2 5.79 -21.82 -1.05
N SER A 3 5.11 -20.80 -0.54
CA SER A 3 5.73 -19.49 -0.41
C SER A 3 6.84 -19.55 0.63
N LEU A 4 7.81 -18.64 0.51
CA LEU A 4 8.94 -18.60 1.42
C LEU A 4 8.47 -18.30 2.85
N THR A 5 7.45 -17.47 3.01
CA THR A 5 6.89 -17.14 4.32
C THR A 5 6.22 -18.35 4.99
N ASP A 6 5.60 -19.23 4.21
CA ASP A 6 4.97 -20.42 4.73
C ASP A 6 5.98 -21.46 5.22
N SER A 7 7.17 -21.47 4.62
CA SER A 7 8.21 -22.45 4.93
C SER A 7 9.17 -21.99 6.03
N LEU A 8 9.10 -20.73 6.45
CA LEU A 8 9.99 -20.19 7.49
C LEU A 8 9.39 -20.34 8.86
N SER A 9 10.13 -20.97 9.76
CA SER A 9 9.82 -21.03 11.18
C SER A 9 10.73 -20.06 11.91
N LEU A 10 10.17 -19.00 12.48
CA LEU A 10 10.93 -17.96 13.13
C LEU A 10 10.99 -18.20 14.64
N PRO A 11 12.15 -18.05 15.27
CA PRO A 11 12.26 -18.15 16.70
C PRO A 11 11.57 -16.97 17.39
N ARG A 12 10.97 -17.21 18.56
CA ARG A 12 10.35 -16.15 19.35
C ARG A 12 11.34 -15.47 20.29
N THR A 13 12.43 -16.16 20.61
CA THR A 13 13.48 -15.64 21.47
C THR A 13 14.83 -16.03 20.89
N GLY A 14 15.84 -15.28 21.23
CA GLY A 14 17.21 -15.52 20.78
C GLY A 14 17.52 -14.89 19.43
N PRO A 15 18.75 -15.04 18.95
CA PRO A 15 19.15 -14.46 17.68
C PRO A 15 18.50 -15.19 16.51
N LEU A 16 18.02 -14.41 15.55
CA LEU A 16 17.55 -14.91 14.27
C LEU A 16 18.64 -14.72 13.24
N ARG A 17 19.01 -15.82 12.59
CA ARG A 17 19.91 -15.78 11.45
C ARG A 17 19.19 -16.38 10.26
N ALA A 18 19.05 -15.59 9.21
CA ALA A 18 18.42 -16.04 7.98
C ALA A 18 19.26 -15.55 6.80
N ASP A 19 19.60 -16.48 5.90
CA ASP A 19 20.22 -16.17 4.64
C ASP A 19 19.25 -16.55 3.56
N VAL A 20 18.49 -15.57 3.07
CA VAL A 20 17.42 -15.76 2.09
C VAL A 20 17.79 -15.08 0.80
N ARG A 21 17.74 -15.85 -0.30
CA ARG A 21 17.97 -15.32 -1.64
C ARG A 21 16.68 -15.40 -2.42
N LEU A 22 16.24 -14.23 -2.89
CA LEU A 22 15.05 -14.09 -3.74
C LEU A 22 15.47 -13.44 -5.04
N SER A 23 14.92 -13.96 -6.13
CA SER A 23 15.06 -13.33 -7.44
C SER A 23 13.68 -12.97 -7.94
N VAL A 24 13.39 -11.67 -8.04
CA VAL A 24 12.14 -11.17 -8.58
C VAL A 24 12.44 -10.09 -9.60
N ASP A 25 11.66 -10.05 -10.66
CA ASP A 25 11.77 -9.00 -11.66
C ASP A 25 10.86 -7.85 -11.27
N ILE A 26 11.46 -6.69 -11.00
CA ILE A 26 10.71 -5.47 -10.71
C ILE A 26 10.69 -4.65 -11.99
N THR A 27 9.56 -4.69 -12.69
CA THR A 27 9.37 -3.96 -13.95
C THR A 27 8.84 -2.56 -13.72
N ILE A 28 8.02 -2.39 -12.65
CA ILE A 28 7.43 -1.12 -12.27
C ILE A 28 8.18 -0.59 -11.06
N GLY A 29 8.67 0.65 -11.13
CA GLY A 29 9.34 1.29 -10.00
C GLY A 29 8.37 1.96 -9.03
N ALA A 30 8.90 2.36 -7.87
CA ALA A 30 8.10 2.98 -6.82
C ALA A 30 7.39 4.25 -7.28
N VAL A 31 8.07 5.11 -8.03
CA VAL A 31 7.50 6.37 -8.51
C VAL A 31 6.31 6.11 -9.42
N SER A 32 6.43 5.14 -10.32
CA SER A 32 5.35 4.75 -11.22
C SER A 32 4.17 4.18 -10.45
N ALA A 33 4.41 3.33 -9.46
CA ALA A 33 3.37 2.75 -8.62
C ALA A 33 2.60 3.84 -7.88
N LYS A 34 3.30 4.77 -7.27
CA LYS A 34 2.68 5.90 -6.56
C LYS A 34 1.82 6.75 -7.49
N ARG A 35 2.32 7.03 -8.70
CA ARG A 35 1.58 7.80 -9.70
C ARG A 35 0.30 7.11 -10.12
N GLN A 36 0.35 5.79 -10.32
CA GLN A 36 -0.82 5.00 -10.70
C GLN A 36 -1.88 5.01 -9.60
N VAL A 37 -1.46 4.89 -8.34
CA VAL A 37 -2.39 4.94 -7.20
C VAL A 37 -3.03 6.31 -7.09
N ASN A 38 -2.27 7.39 -7.23
CA ASN A 38 -2.83 8.74 -7.20
C ASN A 38 -3.87 8.95 -8.31
N ALA A 39 -3.61 8.47 -9.51
CA ALA A 39 -4.57 8.57 -10.61
C ALA A 39 -5.85 7.80 -10.32
N MET A 40 -5.73 6.59 -9.76
CA MET A 40 -6.87 5.78 -9.38
C MET A 40 -7.70 6.44 -8.28
N LEU A 41 -7.04 6.99 -7.25
CA LEU A 41 -7.71 7.67 -6.15
C LEU A 41 -8.51 8.89 -6.64
N ALA A 42 -7.94 9.67 -7.53
CA ALA A 42 -8.61 10.84 -8.10
C ALA A 42 -9.88 10.44 -8.85
N THR A 43 -9.86 9.30 -9.52
CA THR A 43 -10.99 8.81 -10.31
C THR A 43 -12.07 8.16 -9.45
N HIS A 44 -11.67 7.36 -8.46
CA HIS A 44 -12.60 6.46 -7.75
C HIS A 44 -12.92 6.88 -6.32
N ALA A 45 -12.07 7.66 -5.68
CA ALA A 45 -12.19 7.87 -4.24
C ALA A 45 -12.20 9.34 -3.81
N GLY A 46 -11.80 10.27 -4.67
CA GLY A 46 -11.81 11.69 -4.37
C GLY A 46 -10.44 12.33 -4.36
N ASN A 47 -10.42 13.66 -4.43
CA ASN A 47 -9.18 14.43 -4.65
C ASN A 47 -8.44 14.84 -3.36
N LEU A 48 -8.98 14.50 -2.20
CA LEU A 48 -8.30 14.75 -0.92
C LEU A 48 -7.48 13.56 -0.44
N LEU A 49 -7.50 12.46 -1.19
CA LEU A 49 -6.71 11.27 -0.89
C LEU A 49 -5.42 11.31 -1.68
N LEU A 50 -4.31 11.03 -1.00
CA LEU A 50 -2.99 11.15 -1.60
C LEU A 50 -2.12 9.95 -1.20
N ALA A 51 -1.45 9.36 -2.19
CA ALA A 51 -0.52 8.28 -1.97
C ALA A 51 0.73 8.78 -1.24
N ASP A 52 1.24 7.96 -0.34
CA ASP A 52 2.53 8.16 0.31
C ASP A 52 3.57 7.22 -0.30
N GLU A 53 4.77 7.19 0.26
CA GLU A 53 5.89 6.45 -0.31
C GLU A 53 5.62 4.94 -0.35
N PRO A 54 5.76 4.31 -1.52
CA PRO A 54 5.57 2.86 -1.65
C PRO A 54 6.63 2.05 -0.91
N VAL A 55 6.21 0.89 -0.43
CA VAL A 55 7.10 -0.10 0.19
C VAL A 55 7.01 -1.39 -0.62
N LEU A 56 8.15 -1.96 -0.97
CA LEU A 56 8.18 -3.24 -1.66
C LEU A 56 7.87 -4.37 -0.68
N VAL A 57 6.86 -5.17 -1.00
CA VAL A 57 6.44 -6.31 -0.20
C VAL A 57 6.60 -7.58 -1.03
N LEU A 58 7.34 -8.54 -0.49
CA LEU A 58 7.58 -9.83 -1.12
C LEU A 58 6.75 -10.89 -0.39
N ALA A 59 5.72 -11.38 -1.06
CA ALA A 59 4.86 -12.44 -0.57
C ALA A 59 4.69 -13.46 -1.70
N ASP A 60 3.46 -13.83 -2.07
CA ASP A 60 3.23 -14.70 -3.22
C ASP A 60 3.70 -14.06 -4.52
N ARG A 61 3.71 -12.75 -4.56
CA ARG A 61 4.24 -11.93 -5.64
C ARG A 61 4.94 -10.70 -5.06
N ALA A 62 5.75 -10.04 -5.87
CA ALA A 62 6.32 -8.75 -5.48
C ALA A 62 5.28 -7.65 -5.76
N VAL A 63 4.94 -6.87 -4.74
CA VAL A 63 4.01 -5.75 -4.88
C VAL A 63 4.60 -4.50 -4.28
N TRP A 64 4.26 -3.35 -4.86
CA TRP A 64 4.45 -2.06 -4.22
C TRP A 64 3.22 -1.76 -3.38
N ARG A 65 3.39 -1.74 -2.08
CA ARG A 65 2.32 -1.37 -1.15
C ARG A 65 2.36 0.13 -0.96
N VAL A 66 1.32 0.79 -1.45
CA VAL A 66 1.26 2.25 -1.49
C VAL A 66 0.28 2.71 -0.42
N PRO A 67 0.78 3.36 0.64
CA PRO A 67 -0.10 3.92 1.67
C PRO A 67 -0.93 5.06 1.10
N VAL A 68 -2.14 5.24 1.66
CA VAL A 68 -3.05 6.31 1.27
C VAL A 68 -3.39 7.14 2.48
N ASP A 69 -3.21 8.46 2.36
CA ASP A 69 -3.49 9.40 3.41
C ASP A 69 -4.63 10.33 3.02
N LEU A 70 -5.43 10.72 4.00
CA LEU A 70 -6.37 11.82 3.85
C LEU A 70 -5.62 13.14 4.05
N THR A 71 -5.90 14.11 3.19
CA THR A 71 -5.32 15.44 3.26
C THR A 71 -6.40 16.50 3.41
N ALA A 72 -6.02 17.66 3.91
CA ALA A 72 -6.87 18.85 3.93
C ALA A 72 -6.06 20.03 3.42
N PRO A 73 -6.68 20.95 2.64
CA PRO A 73 -5.93 22.04 2.00
C PRO A 73 -5.14 22.91 2.96
N SER A 74 -5.66 23.14 4.17
CA SER A 74 -5.03 24.03 5.15
C SER A 74 -4.15 23.29 6.16
N MET A 75 -4.22 21.96 6.23
CA MET A 75 -3.56 21.19 7.29
C MET A 75 -2.60 20.12 6.76
N GLY A 76 -2.55 19.91 5.46
CA GLY A 76 -1.72 18.87 4.87
C GLY A 76 -2.28 17.48 5.15
N ARG A 77 -1.42 16.53 5.50
CA ARG A 77 -1.83 15.14 5.75
C ARG A 77 -2.47 15.03 7.12
N LEU A 78 -3.69 14.47 7.15
CA LEU A 78 -4.44 14.27 8.39
C LEU A 78 -4.21 12.89 8.99
N GLY A 79 -3.99 11.89 8.17
CA GLY A 79 -3.72 10.53 8.65
C GLY A 79 -3.93 9.47 7.59
N ARG A 80 -3.51 8.26 7.94
CA ARG A 80 -3.56 7.10 7.06
C ARG A 80 -4.96 6.50 7.04
N VAL A 81 -5.49 6.25 5.84
CA VAL A 81 -6.83 5.70 5.65
C VAL A 81 -6.85 4.39 4.88
N GLY A 82 -5.71 3.92 4.45
CA GLY A 82 -5.63 2.63 3.77
C GLY A 82 -4.34 2.44 3.00
N GLN A 83 -4.36 1.47 2.13
CA GLN A 83 -3.24 1.16 1.24
C GLN A 83 -3.76 0.49 -0.02
N VAL A 84 -3.02 0.63 -1.11
CA VAL A 84 -3.31 -0.02 -2.39
C VAL A 84 -2.05 -0.69 -2.88
N ASP A 85 -2.15 -1.95 -3.27
CA ASP A 85 -1.01 -2.68 -3.79
C ASP A 85 -0.98 -2.60 -5.32
N VAL A 86 0.23 -2.50 -5.86
CA VAL A 86 0.50 -2.52 -7.31
C VAL A 86 1.46 -3.66 -7.58
N ASP A 87 1.10 -4.56 -8.48
CA ASP A 87 1.99 -5.65 -8.86
C ASP A 87 3.28 -5.07 -9.47
N ALA A 88 4.42 -5.44 -8.90
CA ALA A 88 5.71 -4.86 -9.29
C ALA A 88 6.20 -5.36 -10.65
N GLN A 89 5.64 -6.46 -11.15
CA GLN A 89 6.00 -7.00 -12.46
C GLN A 89 5.04 -6.53 -13.55
N SER A 90 3.74 -6.64 -13.31
CA SER A 90 2.72 -6.31 -14.32
C SER A 90 2.28 -4.86 -14.28
N GLY A 91 2.42 -4.17 -13.15
CA GLY A 91 1.88 -2.83 -12.97
C GLY A 91 0.38 -2.82 -12.68
N GLU A 92 -0.23 -3.99 -12.46
CA GLU A 92 -1.65 -4.07 -12.18
C GLU A 92 -1.97 -3.51 -10.81
N LEU A 93 -2.97 -2.63 -10.76
CA LEU A 93 -3.53 -2.12 -9.50
C LEU A 93 -4.42 -3.20 -8.89
N LEU A 94 -4.13 -3.58 -7.66
CA LEU A 94 -4.84 -4.64 -6.96
C LEU A 94 -5.86 -4.03 -6.00
N PHE A 95 -7.05 -3.73 -6.52
CA PHE A 95 -8.12 -3.15 -5.73
C PHE A 95 -9.48 -3.65 -6.19
N ASP A 96 -10.47 -3.53 -5.31
CA ASP A 96 -11.86 -3.82 -5.60
C ASP A 96 -12.75 -2.76 -4.95
N ASP A 97 -14.05 -2.87 -5.15
CA ASP A 97 -15.01 -1.91 -4.60
C ASP A 97 -14.97 -1.90 -3.06
N ALA A 98 -14.77 -3.05 -2.44
CA ALA A 98 -14.70 -3.15 -0.99
C ALA A 98 -13.50 -2.38 -0.43
N LEU A 99 -12.36 -2.46 -1.10
CA LEU A 99 -11.16 -1.70 -0.70
C LEU A 99 -11.43 -0.20 -0.77
N ILE A 100 -12.01 0.26 -1.88
CA ILE A 100 -12.31 1.69 -2.09
C ILE A 100 -13.31 2.19 -1.05
N GLU A 101 -14.38 1.43 -0.79
CA GLU A 101 -15.37 1.79 0.21
C GLU A 101 -14.76 1.84 1.62
N GLY A 102 -13.85 0.93 1.94
CA GLY A 102 -13.12 0.95 3.21
C GLY A 102 -12.28 2.22 3.37
N ILE A 103 -11.58 2.62 2.32
CA ILE A 103 -10.79 3.86 2.32
C ILE A 103 -11.71 5.07 2.50
N ARG A 104 -12.81 5.13 1.76
CA ARG A 104 -13.78 6.22 1.87
C ARG A 104 -14.37 6.33 3.27
N LYS A 105 -14.72 5.19 3.86
CA LYS A 105 -15.26 5.17 5.21
C LYS A 105 -14.26 5.68 6.24
N ARG A 106 -13.03 5.20 6.18
CA ARG A 106 -11.98 5.65 7.10
C ARG A 106 -11.67 7.13 6.89
N ALA A 107 -11.70 7.62 5.66
CA ALA A 107 -11.51 9.04 5.36
C ALA A 107 -12.63 9.89 5.95
N THR A 108 -13.88 9.45 5.81
CA THR A 108 -15.04 10.13 6.39
C THR A 108 -14.95 10.17 7.91
N ASP A 109 -14.61 9.03 8.53
CA ASP A 109 -14.49 8.95 9.99
C ASP A 109 -13.35 9.84 10.50
N LEU A 110 -12.23 9.85 9.81
CA LEU A 110 -11.09 10.69 10.20
C LEU A 110 -11.41 12.18 10.04
N ALA A 111 -12.07 12.55 8.95
CA ALA A 111 -12.49 13.94 8.73
C ALA A 111 -13.46 14.41 9.82
N ALA A 112 -14.40 13.54 10.21
CA ALA A 112 -15.38 13.86 11.24
C ALA A 112 -14.73 14.04 12.61
N SER A 113 -13.62 13.35 12.89
CA SER A 113 -12.92 13.45 14.17
C SER A 113 -11.88 14.56 14.20
N SER A 114 -11.62 15.20 13.07
CA SER A 114 -10.63 16.28 12.96
C SER A 114 -11.34 17.63 13.00
N THR A 115 -10.70 18.58 13.67
CA THR A 115 -11.18 19.97 13.73
C THR A 115 -10.34 20.80 12.76
N PHE A 116 -10.94 21.23 11.67
CA PHE A 116 -10.27 22.10 10.71
C PHE A 116 -11.23 23.05 10.02
#